data_22c89c23e3c3f9e304f471ddcb585bb4
#
_entry.id   22c89c23e3c3f9e304f471ddcb585bb4
#
_cell.length_a   1.000
_cell.length_b   1.000
_cell.length_c   1.000
_cell.angle_alpha   90.00
_cell.angle_beta   90.00
_cell.angle_gamma   90.00
#
_symmetry.space_group_name_H-M   'P 1'
#
loop_
_entity.id
_entity.type
_entity.pdbx_description
1 polymer ?
#
loop_
_entity_poly.entity_id
_entity_poly.type
_entity_poly.pdbx_seq_one_letter_code
_entity_poly.pdbx_strand_id
1 'polypeptide(L)'
;MSDADSEETPLITPDGEIVSVHDEFTPARKWVFVAVISWTGLLPLCVTGSFTPSIPQIAEDLNSTGPIVSLAVSISILATALGGMTWASHSTVYGRRPIYLISLPIFCAGSFGVGHATSVPELFIWRFIQAAGASSGSSVGSGVIADIYKLDQRGTAMGIFTGCTMLGPSLAPFIAGLVSNYLSWRYMQYLLGICALGAFLAVACFLPETLPSKTREWRFVNPLAPLGLLRSPNILAMSLVGTFTLLANFVLMIPLAYTIGLTYGITNEAVLGACFLPVGLGNIVGGAIAGRISDATVRAWRTKRKGEWVPEDRLRAMLVSSAVLVPLSVLGSGALTQFTSGRLGLAGNLICLFFNGVGLTSVLTIMSAYAVDILHARSAEAVSATKSFRSLIISAISTLILPSIQSIGPLATDGMVAVLAYIGLGLLLVTIRYGDRMRAWADVGYTIGDKH
;
A
#
# COMPACT_ATOMS: atom_id res chain seq x y z
N MET A 1 -20.80 11.65 33.35
CA MET A 1 -20.23 12.81 32.65
C MET A 1 -18.78 12.44 32.51
N SER A 2 -18.42 11.90 31.37
CA SER A 2 -17.24 11.07 31.14
C SER A 2 -16.29 11.73 30.15
N ASP A 3 -15.02 11.53 30.40
CA ASP A 3 -13.83 12.05 29.73
C ASP A 3 -13.68 11.68 28.25
N ALA A 4 -14.74 11.77 27.45
CA ALA A 4 -14.70 11.55 25.99
C ALA A 4 -14.21 12.77 25.19
N ASP A 5 -13.97 13.92 25.85
CA ASP A 5 -13.67 15.22 25.22
C ASP A 5 -12.17 15.60 25.21
N SER A 6 -11.25 14.66 25.47
CA SER A 6 -9.83 14.99 25.67
C SER A 6 -8.96 15.08 24.41
N GLU A 7 -9.49 14.91 23.20
CA GLU A 7 -8.72 15.03 21.94
C GLU A 7 -8.88 16.39 21.22
N GLU A 8 -9.86 17.20 21.58
CA GLU A 8 -10.01 18.56 21.05
C GLU A 8 -9.45 19.60 22.04
N THR A 9 -8.15 19.86 21.97
CA THR A 9 -7.64 21.07 22.66
C THR A 9 -8.05 22.28 21.80
N PRO A 10 -9.02 23.10 22.26
CA PRO A 10 -9.48 24.25 21.50
C PRO A 10 -8.36 25.31 21.44
N LEU A 11 -8.10 25.83 20.25
CA LEU A 11 -7.32 27.05 20.07
C LEU A 11 -8.20 28.22 20.57
N ILE A 12 -7.80 28.83 21.66
CA ILE A 12 -8.45 30.06 22.19
C ILE A 12 -7.88 31.22 21.37
N THR A 13 -8.71 31.89 20.60
CA THR A 13 -8.36 33.15 19.93
C THR A 13 -8.19 34.26 21.01
N PRO A 14 -7.48 35.37 20.71
CA PRO A 14 -7.37 36.52 21.61
C PRO A 14 -8.73 37.06 22.10
N ASP A 15 -9.79 36.79 21.39
CA ASP A 15 -11.16 37.21 21.70
C ASP A 15 -11.97 36.13 22.47
N GLY A 16 -11.34 35.02 22.86
CA GLY A 16 -11.98 33.98 23.70
C GLY A 16 -12.92 33.03 22.97
N GLU A 17 -12.99 33.06 21.64
CA GLU A 17 -13.76 32.09 20.85
C GLU A 17 -13.00 30.79 20.68
N ILE A 18 -13.69 29.67 20.91
CA ILE A 18 -13.20 28.33 20.73
C ILE A 18 -13.37 27.97 19.21
N VAL A 19 -12.34 28.26 18.42
CA VAL A 19 -12.33 27.83 17.00
C VAL A 19 -11.66 26.47 16.90
N SER A 20 -12.40 25.45 16.45
CA SER A 20 -11.80 24.17 16.14
C SER A 20 -10.94 24.33 14.87
N VAL A 21 -9.74 23.74 14.86
CA VAL A 21 -8.83 23.73 13.68
C VAL A 21 -9.53 23.25 12.42
N HIS A 22 -10.58 22.44 12.59
CA HIS A 22 -11.40 21.93 11.48
C HIS A 22 -12.24 22.98 10.78
N ASP A 23 -12.57 24.10 11.40
CA ASP A 23 -13.42 25.16 10.83
C ASP A 23 -12.60 26.30 10.19
N GLU A 24 -11.26 26.24 10.27
CA GLU A 24 -10.33 27.23 9.72
C GLU A 24 -10.34 27.27 8.18
N PHE A 25 -10.67 26.15 7.51
CA PHE A 25 -10.62 26.05 6.05
C PHE A 25 -12.00 25.93 5.42
N THR A 26 -12.25 26.69 4.36
CA THR A 26 -13.47 26.57 3.57
C THR A 26 -13.57 25.20 2.89
N PRO A 27 -14.77 24.66 2.66
CA PRO A 27 -14.96 23.35 1.99
C PRO A 27 -14.21 23.23 0.65
N ALA A 28 -14.20 24.30 -0.15
CA ALA A 28 -13.48 24.32 -1.43
C ALA A 28 -11.96 24.16 -1.25
N ARG A 29 -11.36 24.83 -0.25
CA ARG A 29 -9.93 24.68 0.06
C ARG A 29 -9.60 23.27 0.54
N LYS A 30 -10.44 22.65 1.37
CA LYS A 30 -10.26 21.26 1.81
C LYS A 30 -10.20 20.29 0.63
N TRP A 31 -11.04 20.46 -0.38
CA TRP A 31 -11.01 19.66 -1.59
C TRP A 31 -9.74 19.85 -2.42
N VAL A 32 -9.19 21.06 -2.49
CA VAL A 32 -7.89 21.32 -3.11
C VAL A 32 -6.79 20.54 -2.36
N PHE A 33 -6.81 20.57 -1.01
CA PHE A 33 -5.84 19.83 -0.22
C PHE A 33 -5.95 18.32 -0.47
N VAL A 34 -7.18 17.76 -0.50
CA VAL A 34 -7.40 16.34 -0.81
C VAL A 34 -6.88 16.00 -2.22
N ALA A 35 -7.07 16.86 -3.22
CA ALA A 35 -6.55 16.64 -4.56
C ALA A 35 -5.01 16.62 -4.57
N VAL A 36 -4.36 17.58 -3.92
CA VAL A 36 -2.88 17.65 -3.83
C VAL A 36 -2.31 16.44 -3.12
N ILE A 37 -2.85 16.04 -1.95
CA ILE A 37 -2.36 14.87 -1.22
C ILE A 37 -2.69 13.56 -1.95
N SER A 38 -3.79 13.48 -2.69
CA SER A 38 -4.12 12.31 -3.51
C SER A 38 -3.12 12.16 -4.66
N TRP A 39 -2.69 13.26 -5.28
CA TRP A 39 -1.62 13.24 -6.27
C TRP A 39 -0.31 12.73 -5.64
N THR A 40 0.12 13.31 -4.52
CA THR A 40 1.34 12.83 -3.83
C THR A 40 1.24 11.37 -3.40
N GLY A 41 0.05 10.92 -2.95
CA GLY A 41 -0.22 9.55 -2.52
C GLY A 41 -0.19 8.51 -3.64
N LEU A 42 -0.51 8.92 -4.87
CA LEU A 42 -0.44 8.09 -6.07
C LEU A 42 1.02 7.73 -6.44
N LEU A 43 1.95 8.65 -6.27
CA LEU A 43 3.32 8.57 -6.78
C LEU A 43 4.14 7.37 -6.24
N PRO A 44 4.10 6.99 -4.95
CA PRO A 44 4.84 5.83 -4.44
C PRO A 44 4.47 4.52 -5.15
N LEU A 45 3.20 4.33 -5.46
CA LEU A 45 2.71 3.15 -6.15
C LEU A 45 3.04 3.20 -7.65
N CYS A 46 3.10 4.40 -8.24
CA CYS A 46 3.61 4.59 -9.59
C CYS A 46 5.10 4.26 -9.69
N VAL A 47 5.91 4.60 -8.71
CA VAL A 47 7.34 4.24 -8.68
C VAL A 47 7.54 2.74 -8.75
N THR A 48 6.81 1.98 -7.94
CA THR A 48 6.94 0.51 -7.92
C THR A 48 6.41 -0.11 -9.21
N GLY A 49 5.23 0.30 -9.66
CA GLY A 49 4.55 -0.29 -10.82
C GLY A 49 5.21 0.03 -12.16
N SER A 50 5.78 1.23 -12.31
CA SER A 50 6.35 1.70 -13.59
C SER A 50 7.59 0.92 -14.06
N PHE A 51 8.25 0.22 -13.16
CA PHE A 51 9.52 -0.46 -13.46
C PHE A 51 9.31 -1.88 -14.01
N THR A 52 8.26 -2.54 -13.57
CA THR A 52 8.03 -3.98 -13.80
C THR A 52 7.94 -4.36 -15.29
N PRO A 53 7.19 -3.68 -16.16
CA PRO A 53 7.10 -4.06 -17.57
C PRO A 53 8.41 -3.84 -18.33
N SER A 54 9.25 -2.94 -17.88
CA SER A 54 10.50 -2.55 -18.54
C SER A 54 11.73 -3.33 -18.06
N ILE A 55 11.57 -4.30 -17.14
CA ILE A 55 12.72 -5.10 -16.65
C ILE A 55 13.55 -5.73 -17.76
N PRO A 56 12.96 -6.33 -18.82
CA PRO A 56 13.74 -6.89 -19.92
C PRO A 56 14.58 -5.84 -20.65
N GLN A 57 13.99 -4.70 -21.00
CA GLN A 57 14.67 -3.59 -21.68
C GLN A 57 15.81 -3.02 -20.84
N ILE A 58 15.61 -2.86 -19.53
CA ILE A 58 16.64 -2.37 -18.59
C ILE A 58 17.79 -3.38 -18.49
N ALA A 59 17.48 -4.67 -18.47
CA ALA A 59 18.49 -5.71 -18.40
C ALA A 59 19.39 -5.71 -19.64
N GLU A 60 18.79 -5.52 -20.82
CA GLU A 60 19.53 -5.39 -22.08
C GLU A 60 20.39 -4.12 -22.09
N ASP A 61 19.81 -2.96 -21.78
CA ASP A 61 20.51 -1.65 -21.75
C ASP A 61 21.70 -1.60 -20.79
N LEU A 62 21.60 -2.25 -19.65
CA LEU A 62 22.65 -2.27 -18.62
C LEU A 62 23.54 -3.52 -18.68
N ASN A 63 23.48 -4.32 -19.77
CA ASN A 63 24.21 -5.57 -19.95
C ASN A 63 24.13 -6.49 -18.71
N SER A 64 22.91 -6.69 -18.22
CA SER A 64 22.60 -7.44 -17.00
C SER A 64 21.55 -8.51 -17.25
N THR A 65 21.07 -9.15 -16.19
CA THR A 65 20.04 -10.19 -16.26
C THR A 65 18.75 -9.73 -15.58
N GLY A 66 17.61 -10.27 -16.04
CA GLY A 66 16.31 -9.96 -15.46
C GLY A 66 16.25 -10.15 -13.93
N PRO A 67 16.76 -11.29 -13.37
CA PRO A 67 16.83 -11.46 -11.92
C PRO A 67 17.60 -10.37 -11.18
N ILE A 68 18.75 -9.93 -11.72
CA ILE A 68 19.54 -8.85 -11.10
C ILE A 68 18.76 -7.53 -11.15
N VAL A 69 18.19 -7.17 -12.32
CA VAL A 69 17.42 -5.94 -12.45
C VAL A 69 16.16 -5.97 -11.58
N SER A 70 15.53 -7.12 -11.40
CA SER A 70 14.35 -7.25 -10.52
C SER A 70 14.65 -6.92 -9.05
N LEU A 71 15.92 -7.01 -8.59
CA LEU A 71 16.32 -6.55 -7.25
C LEU A 71 16.04 -5.05 -7.04
N ALA A 72 16.03 -4.25 -8.13
CA ALA A 72 15.68 -2.83 -8.04
C ALA A 72 14.22 -2.63 -7.56
N VAL A 73 13.31 -3.57 -7.86
CA VAL A 73 11.95 -3.57 -7.33
C VAL A 73 11.95 -3.86 -5.84
N SER A 74 12.70 -4.87 -5.42
CA SER A 74 12.84 -5.25 -3.99
C SER A 74 13.45 -4.12 -3.17
N ILE A 75 14.50 -3.47 -3.68
CA ILE A 75 15.14 -2.29 -3.08
C ILE A 75 14.12 -1.14 -2.94
N SER A 76 13.28 -0.92 -3.94
CA SER A 76 12.24 0.12 -3.89
C SER A 76 11.19 -0.17 -2.81
N ILE A 77 10.79 -1.45 -2.64
CA ILE A 77 9.85 -1.85 -1.60
C ILE A 77 10.46 -1.65 -0.21
N LEU A 78 11.74 -2.02 -0.04
CA LEU A 78 12.49 -1.77 1.18
C LEU A 78 12.58 -0.28 1.51
N ALA A 79 12.98 0.53 0.52
CA ALA A 79 13.10 1.97 0.66
C ALA A 79 11.75 2.64 0.99
N THR A 80 10.66 2.16 0.39
CA THR A 80 9.30 2.63 0.70
C THR A 80 8.89 2.28 2.13
N ALA A 81 9.28 1.11 2.66
CA ALA A 81 9.01 0.72 4.03
C ALA A 81 9.77 1.62 5.03
N LEU A 82 11.07 1.77 4.85
CA LEU A 82 11.93 2.57 5.72
C LEU A 82 11.58 4.07 5.64
N GLY A 83 11.43 4.59 4.44
CA GLY A 83 11.04 5.98 4.21
C GLY A 83 9.65 6.28 4.76
N GLY A 84 8.68 5.38 4.55
CA GLY A 84 7.31 5.55 5.05
C GLY A 84 7.25 5.65 6.58
N MET A 85 7.98 4.81 7.31
CA MET A 85 8.08 4.90 8.77
C MET A 85 8.76 6.19 9.22
N THR A 86 9.86 6.55 8.56
CA THR A 86 10.63 7.77 8.87
C THR A 86 9.77 9.02 8.67
N TRP A 87 9.16 9.18 7.49
CA TRP A 87 8.36 10.35 7.20
C TRP A 87 7.08 10.43 8.05
N ALA A 88 6.40 9.30 8.30
CA ALA A 88 5.22 9.28 9.18
C ALA A 88 5.57 9.78 10.57
N SER A 89 6.61 9.22 11.19
CA SER A 89 7.04 9.58 12.55
C SER A 89 7.49 11.03 12.64
N HIS A 90 8.28 11.52 11.69
CA HIS A 90 8.72 12.91 11.69
C HIS A 90 7.58 13.89 11.39
N SER A 91 6.59 13.50 10.59
CA SER A 91 5.46 14.38 10.23
C SER A 91 4.55 14.70 11.42
N THR A 92 4.54 13.86 12.46
CA THR A 92 3.76 14.12 13.69
C THR A 92 4.43 15.13 14.64
N VAL A 93 5.73 15.38 14.46
CA VAL A 93 6.53 16.29 15.30
C VAL A 93 6.85 17.59 14.56
N TYR A 94 7.32 17.48 13.32
CA TYR A 94 7.81 18.64 12.56
C TYR A 94 6.75 19.29 11.67
N GLY A 95 5.58 18.67 11.53
CA GLY A 95 4.51 19.12 10.67
C GLY A 95 4.42 18.36 9.36
N ARG A 96 3.26 18.46 8.70
CA ARG A 96 2.98 17.71 7.47
C ARG A 96 3.65 18.34 6.26
N ARG A 97 3.51 19.67 6.13
CA ARG A 97 4.06 20.43 4.99
C ARG A 97 5.59 20.36 4.88
N PRO A 98 6.39 20.57 5.93
CA PRO A 98 7.85 20.48 5.84
C PRO A 98 8.34 19.12 5.37
N ILE A 99 7.70 18.04 5.81
CA ILE A 99 8.06 16.68 5.38
C ILE A 99 7.86 16.52 3.87
N TYR A 100 6.76 16.98 3.30
CA TYR A 100 6.57 16.96 1.86
C TYR A 100 7.60 17.82 1.11
N LEU A 101 7.92 19.02 1.63
CA LEU A 101 8.88 19.93 1.01
C LEU A 101 10.31 19.38 1.02
N ILE A 102 10.64 18.44 1.91
CA ILE A 102 11.94 17.73 1.93
C ILE A 102 11.89 16.47 1.07
N SER A 103 10.86 15.66 1.20
CA SER A 103 10.80 14.34 0.59
C SER A 103 10.53 14.37 -0.93
N LEU A 104 9.71 15.32 -1.41
CA LEU A 104 9.40 15.42 -2.85
C LEU A 104 10.60 15.85 -3.71
N PRO A 105 11.47 16.78 -3.32
CA PRO A 105 12.74 17.02 -4.02
C PRO A 105 13.67 15.81 -4.03
N ILE A 106 13.74 15.04 -2.93
CA ILE A 106 14.51 13.78 -2.88
C ILE A 106 13.94 12.78 -3.90
N PHE A 107 12.63 12.66 -3.99
CA PHE A 107 11.96 11.83 -4.98
C PHE A 107 12.26 12.31 -6.41
N CYS A 108 12.19 13.61 -6.65
CA CYS A 108 12.50 14.22 -7.95
C CYS A 108 13.94 13.91 -8.37
N ALA A 109 14.92 14.17 -7.51
CA ALA A 109 16.33 13.88 -7.75
C ALA A 109 16.57 12.38 -8.00
N GLY A 110 15.96 11.52 -7.18
CA GLY A 110 16.02 10.07 -7.36
C GLY A 110 15.46 9.62 -8.70
N SER A 111 14.35 10.21 -9.16
CA SER A 111 13.73 9.87 -10.46
C SER A 111 14.63 10.27 -11.64
N PHE A 112 15.20 11.46 -11.63
CA PHE A 112 16.18 11.85 -12.65
C PHE A 112 17.44 10.99 -12.58
N GLY A 113 17.93 10.64 -11.37
CA GLY A 113 19.07 9.76 -11.18
C GLY A 113 18.83 8.36 -11.76
N VAL A 114 17.66 7.76 -11.53
CA VAL A 114 17.29 6.47 -12.15
C VAL A 114 17.30 6.57 -13.68
N GLY A 115 16.75 7.66 -14.24
CA GLY A 115 16.72 7.87 -15.69
C GLY A 115 18.10 8.04 -16.33
N HIS A 116 19.10 8.50 -15.57
CA HIS A 116 20.48 8.68 -16.04
C HIS A 116 21.40 7.49 -15.70
N ALA A 117 20.93 6.50 -14.95
CA ALA A 117 21.75 5.38 -14.51
C ALA A 117 22.36 4.62 -15.69
N THR A 118 23.67 4.40 -15.61
CA THR A 118 24.49 3.69 -16.61
C THR A 118 24.99 2.34 -16.15
N SER A 119 24.81 2.04 -14.87
CA SER A 119 25.20 0.76 -14.25
C SER A 119 24.16 0.28 -13.25
N VAL A 120 24.16 -1.03 -12.99
CA VAL A 120 23.22 -1.65 -12.04
C VAL A 120 23.39 -1.13 -10.61
N PRO A 121 24.61 -0.98 -10.05
CA PRO A 121 24.77 -0.39 -8.72
C PRO A 121 24.23 1.04 -8.61
N GLU A 122 24.48 1.85 -9.64
CA GLU A 122 23.95 3.23 -9.71
C GLU A 122 22.42 3.23 -9.75
N LEU A 123 21.81 2.33 -10.56
CA LEU A 123 20.38 2.12 -10.60
C LEU A 123 19.82 1.80 -9.22
N PHE A 124 20.46 0.91 -8.45
CA PHE A 124 20.00 0.51 -7.11
C PHE A 124 20.02 1.68 -6.12
N ILE A 125 21.08 2.48 -6.13
CA ILE A 125 21.20 3.67 -5.26
C ILE A 125 20.08 4.66 -5.57
N TRP A 126 19.92 5.02 -6.84
CA TRP A 126 18.91 5.99 -7.23
C TRP A 126 17.47 5.47 -7.02
N ARG A 127 17.24 4.17 -7.22
CA ARG A 127 15.95 3.52 -6.91
C ARG A 127 15.63 3.58 -5.42
N PHE A 128 16.61 3.39 -4.56
CA PHE A 128 16.42 3.54 -3.12
C PHE A 128 16.04 4.99 -2.76
N ILE A 129 16.79 5.97 -3.25
CA ILE A 129 16.54 7.40 -3.00
C ILE A 129 15.16 7.81 -3.54
N GLN A 130 14.82 7.39 -4.75
CA GLN A 130 13.53 7.65 -5.40
C GLN A 130 12.37 7.13 -4.56
N ALA A 131 12.41 5.87 -4.17
CA ALA A 131 11.32 5.21 -3.44
C ALA A 131 11.20 5.73 -1.99
N ALA A 132 12.32 6.01 -1.33
CA ALA A 132 12.34 6.61 -0.01
C ALA A 132 11.69 8.02 -0.03
N GLY A 133 12.04 8.85 -1.01
CA GLY A 133 11.43 10.17 -1.17
C GLY A 133 9.94 10.10 -1.47
N ALA A 134 9.52 9.22 -2.39
CA ALA A 134 8.12 9.07 -2.78
C ALA A 134 7.22 8.58 -1.63
N SER A 135 7.74 7.79 -0.71
CA SER A 135 6.97 7.11 0.35
C SER A 135 6.19 8.05 1.29
N SER A 136 6.62 9.31 1.40
CA SER A 136 5.90 10.35 2.17
C SER A 136 4.48 10.56 1.65
N GLY A 137 4.25 10.45 0.36
CA GLY A 137 2.94 10.67 -0.28
C GLY A 137 1.83 9.84 0.36
N SER A 138 2.08 8.54 0.55
CA SER A 138 1.08 7.64 1.13
C SER A 138 1.07 7.64 2.66
N SER A 139 2.18 7.96 3.33
CA SER A 139 2.30 7.88 4.78
C SER A 139 1.84 9.16 5.48
N VAL A 140 2.07 10.34 4.88
CA VAL A 140 1.69 11.64 5.46
C VAL A 140 0.28 12.06 5.04
N GLY A 141 -0.17 11.69 3.82
CA GLY A 141 -1.45 12.13 3.26
C GLY A 141 -2.67 11.76 4.11
N SER A 142 -2.70 10.57 4.68
CA SER A 142 -3.76 10.17 5.61
C SER A 142 -3.79 11.03 6.88
N GLY A 143 -2.60 11.46 7.35
CA GLY A 143 -2.48 12.36 8.49
C GLY A 143 -3.06 13.75 8.18
N VAL A 144 -2.77 14.32 7.00
CA VAL A 144 -3.35 15.61 6.59
C VAL A 144 -4.88 15.55 6.59
N ILE A 145 -5.49 14.48 6.05
CA ILE A 145 -6.96 14.31 6.08
C ILE A 145 -7.47 14.26 7.52
N ALA A 146 -6.75 13.54 8.38
CA ALA A 146 -7.10 13.45 9.80
C ALA A 146 -7.07 14.81 10.51
N ASP A 147 -6.16 15.70 10.11
CA ASP A 147 -5.99 17.02 10.71
C ASP A 147 -7.06 18.03 10.26
N ILE A 148 -7.58 17.91 8.99
CA ILE A 148 -8.50 18.91 8.40
C ILE A 148 -9.98 18.54 8.42
N TYR A 149 -10.33 17.26 8.65
CA TYR A 149 -11.71 16.79 8.66
C TYR A 149 -12.12 16.23 10.02
N LYS A 150 -13.29 16.60 10.51
CA LYS A 150 -13.95 15.98 11.66
C LYS A 150 -14.21 14.50 11.41
N LEU A 151 -14.29 13.70 12.47
CA LEU A 151 -14.39 12.24 12.39
C LEU A 151 -15.57 11.75 11.53
N ASP A 152 -16.70 12.44 11.59
CA ASP A 152 -17.92 12.15 10.84
C ASP A 152 -17.80 12.43 9.32
N GLN A 153 -16.95 13.37 8.90
CA GLN A 153 -16.75 13.80 7.50
C GLN A 153 -15.48 13.20 6.85
N ARG A 154 -14.58 12.65 7.65
CA ARG A 154 -13.27 12.11 7.22
C ARG A 154 -13.39 10.95 6.24
N GLY A 155 -14.44 10.12 6.36
CA GLY A 155 -14.61 8.90 5.57
C GLY A 155 -14.60 9.13 4.06
N THR A 156 -15.30 10.14 3.56
CA THR A 156 -15.36 10.45 2.13
C THR A 156 -14.02 10.92 1.59
N ALA A 157 -13.33 11.83 2.30
CA ALA A 157 -12.02 12.34 1.87
C ALA A 157 -10.95 11.23 1.89
N MET A 158 -10.96 10.37 2.91
CA MET A 158 -10.08 9.20 3.01
C MET A 158 -10.36 8.19 1.90
N GLY A 159 -11.65 7.98 1.57
CA GLY A 159 -12.06 7.09 0.48
C GLY A 159 -11.53 7.57 -0.88
N ILE A 160 -11.61 8.87 -1.18
CA ILE A 160 -11.09 9.46 -2.41
C ILE A 160 -9.56 9.36 -2.45
N PHE A 161 -8.88 9.72 -1.37
CA PHE A 161 -7.42 9.60 -1.26
C PHE A 161 -6.96 8.16 -1.52
N THR A 162 -7.57 7.18 -0.85
CA THR A 162 -7.24 5.76 -1.01
C THR A 162 -7.58 5.28 -2.42
N GLY A 163 -8.74 5.67 -2.96
CA GLY A 163 -9.13 5.33 -4.33
C GLY A 163 -8.13 5.85 -5.36
N CYS A 164 -7.71 7.10 -5.26
CA CYS A 164 -6.71 7.68 -6.14
C CYS A 164 -5.35 6.97 -6.02
N THR A 165 -4.90 6.66 -4.79
CA THR A 165 -3.65 5.92 -4.58
C THR A 165 -3.68 4.52 -5.20
N MET A 166 -4.83 3.83 -5.11
CA MET A 166 -4.98 2.48 -5.67
C MET A 166 -5.02 2.42 -7.20
N LEU A 167 -5.11 3.55 -7.90
CA LEU A 167 -4.93 3.60 -9.35
C LEU A 167 -3.47 3.38 -9.77
N GLY A 168 -2.51 3.69 -8.90
CA GLY A 168 -1.07 3.60 -9.20
C GLY A 168 -0.60 2.24 -9.73
N PRO A 169 -0.90 1.11 -9.05
CA PRO A 169 -0.47 -0.21 -9.47
C PRO A 169 -0.97 -0.64 -10.85
N SER A 170 -2.01 0.01 -11.38
CA SER A 170 -2.61 -0.31 -12.68
C SER A 170 -2.17 0.64 -13.77
N LEU A 171 -2.26 1.94 -13.49
CA LEU A 171 -1.94 2.98 -14.47
C LEU A 171 -0.44 3.06 -14.71
N ALA A 172 0.38 2.89 -13.68
CA ALA A 172 1.82 3.06 -13.82
C ALA A 172 2.46 2.02 -14.75
N PRO A 173 2.20 0.70 -14.63
CA PRO A 173 2.73 -0.28 -15.56
C PRO A 173 2.18 -0.07 -16.99
N PHE A 174 0.92 0.32 -17.13
CA PHE A 174 0.33 0.60 -18.43
C PHE A 174 1.02 1.80 -19.12
N ILE A 175 1.15 2.91 -18.43
CA ILE A 175 1.85 4.09 -18.97
C ILE A 175 3.33 3.78 -19.22
N ALA A 176 3.97 3.04 -18.32
CA ALA A 176 5.37 2.63 -18.47
C ALA A 176 5.55 1.74 -19.71
N GLY A 177 4.67 0.78 -19.94
CA GLY A 177 4.72 -0.06 -21.13
C GLY A 177 4.53 0.74 -22.43
N LEU A 178 3.61 1.72 -22.44
CA LEU A 178 3.46 2.64 -23.57
C LEU A 178 4.74 3.47 -23.80
N VAL A 179 5.27 4.09 -22.75
CA VAL A 179 6.46 4.94 -22.85
C VAL A 179 7.68 4.12 -23.27
N SER A 180 7.90 2.94 -22.69
CA SER A 180 9.04 2.09 -23.02
C SER A 180 8.98 1.55 -24.45
N ASN A 181 7.76 1.23 -24.94
CA ASN A 181 7.59 0.73 -26.30
C ASN A 181 7.88 1.78 -27.38
N TYR A 182 7.53 3.05 -27.17
CA TYR A 182 7.69 4.10 -28.18
C TYR A 182 8.93 4.97 -28.00
N LEU A 183 9.48 5.01 -26.79
CA LEU A 183 10.61 5.86 -26.43
C LEU A 183 11.74 5.05 -25.76
N SER A 184 11.75 5.03 -24.42
CA SER A 184 12.68 4.27 -23.58
C SER A 184 12.15 4.26 -22.16
N TRP A 185 12.49 3.24 -21.38
CA TRP A 185 12.17 3.15 -19.95
C TRP A 185 12.67 4.38 -19.15
N ARG A 186 13.75 5.03 -19.60
CA ARG A 186 14.30 6.25 -19.00
C ARG A 186 13.31 7.40 -19.00
N TYR A 187 12.55 7.59 -20.08
CA TYR A 187 11.54 8.65 -20.16
C TYR A 187 10.42 8.50 -19.15
N MET A 188 10.07 7.26 -18.79
CA MET A 188 9.10 7.03 -17.71
C MET A 188 9.63 7.53 -16.36
N GLN A 189 10.93 7.39 -16.10
CA GLN A 189 11.55 7.91 -14.88
C GLN A 189 11.60 9.44 -14.87
N TYR A 190 11.88 10.05 -16.01
CA TYR A 190 11.82 11.53 -16.15
C TYR A 190 10.39 12.03 -15.96
N LEU A 191 9.39 11.35 -16.48
CA LEU A 191 7.98 11.69 -16.28
C LEU A 191 7.62 11.64 -14.78
N LEU A 192 8.07 10.63 -14.04
CA LEU A 192 7.90 10.56 -12.60
C LEU A 192 8.60 11.71 -11.88
N GLY A 193 9.79 12.10 -12.33
CA GLY A 193 10.51 13.27 -11.81
C GLY A 193 9.74 14.58 -12.04
N ILE A 194 9.17 14.76 -13.22
CA ILE A 194 8.32 15.93 -13.55
C ILE A 194 7.04 15.92 -12.69
N CYS A 195 6.40 14.75 -12.52
CA CYS A 195 5.24 14.61 -11.64
C CYS A 195 5.58 14.92 -10.17
N ALA A 196 6.78 14.54 -9.71
CA ALA A 196 7.28 14.85 -8.38
C ALA A 196 7.51 16.37 -8.20
N LEU A 197 8.09 17.03 -9.21
CA LEU A 197 8.27 18.48 -9.21
C LEU A 197 6.93 19.21 -9.20
N GLY A 198 5.98 18.77 -10.02
CA GLY A 198 4.62 19.31 -10.00
C GLY A 198 3.92 19.14 -8.64
N ALA A 199 4.08 17.96 -8.01
CA ALA A 199 3.56 17.70 -6.67
C ALA A 199 4.24 18.60 -5.61
N PHE A 200 5.56 18.79 -5.71
CA PHE A 200 6.30 19.72 -4.84
C PHE A 200 5.77 21.16 -4.96
N LEU A 201 5.59 21.66 -6.18
CA LEU A 201 5.04 23.00 -6.41
C LEU A 201 3.59 23.10 -5.90
N ALA A 202 2.78 22.08 -6.15
CA ALA A 202 1.40 22.04 -5.65
C ALA A 202 1.34 22.09 -4.10
N VAL A 203 2.19 21.32 -3.42
CA VAL A 203 2.30 21.35 -1.95
C VAL A 203 2.81 22.71 -1.48
N ALA A 204 3.84 23.26 -2.12
CA ALA A 204 4.42 24.56 -1.75
C ALA A 204 3.40 25.71 -1.88
N CYS A 205 2.56 25.70 -2.93
CA CYS A 205 1.61 26.77 -3.20
C CYS A 205 0.27 26.61 -2.46
N PHE A 206 -0.24 25.37 -2.34
CA PHE A 206 -1.62 25.16 -1.91
C PHE A 206 -1.76 24.51 -0.54
N LEU A 207 -0.80 23.68 -0.09
CA LEU A 207 -0.93 22.98 1.18
C LEU A 207 -0.39 23.85 2.33
N PRO A 208 -1.23 24.34 3.26
CA PRO A 208 -0.75 24.97 4.49
C PRO A 208 -0.18 23.94 5.46
N GLU A 209 0.42 24.40 6.56
CA GLU A 209 0.70 23.50 7.67
C GLU A 209 -0.61 23.14 8.38
N THR A 210 -0.89 21.85 8.52
CA THR A 210 -2.15 21.36 9.10
C THR A 210 -1.99 20.88 10.54
N LEU A 211 -0.74 20.70 10.99
CA LEU A 211 -0.49 20.33 12.37
C LEU A 211 -0.46 21.57 13.26
N PRO A 212 -1.26 21.63 14.36
CA PRO A 212 -1.20 22.74 15.32
C PRO A 212 0.21 22.95 15.85
N SER A 213 0.65 24.20 15.90
CA SER A 213 1.98 24.60 16.36
C SER A 213 2.16 24.31 17.86
N LYS A 214 2.45 23.08 18.21
CA LYS A 214 3.04 22.76 19.52
C LYS A 214 4.55 22.81 19.35
N THR A 215 5.21 23.67 20.14
CA THR A 215 6.65 23.84 20.31
C THR A 215 7.52 22.85 19.53
N ARG A 216 8.16 23.35 18.46
CA ARG A 216 9.16 22.65 17.64
C ARG A 216 10.43 22.40 18.46
N GLU A 217 10.36 21.52 19.45
CA GLU A 217 11.57 21.00 20.08
C GLU A 217 12.15 19.90 19.20
N TRP A 218 13.43 20.01 18.91
CA TRP A 218 14.19 18.94 18.26
C TRP A 218 14.17 17.70 19.15
N ARG A 219 13.31 16.73 18.83
CA ARG A 219 13.26 15.44 19.51
C ARG A 219 13.62 14.35 18.51
N PHE A 220 14.53 13.47 18.90
CA PHE A 220 14.76 12.24 18.14
C PHE A 220 13.50 11.38 18.19
N VAL A 221 12.88 11.16 17.02
CA VAL A 221 11.70 10.31 16.89
C VAL A 221 12.19 8.94 16.39
N ASN A 222 11.96 7.91 17.20
CA ASN A 222 12.30 6.55 16.79
C ASN A 222 11.31 6.06 15.71
N PRO A 223 11.74 5.92 14.43
CA PRO A 223 10.84 5.50 13.35
C PRO A 223 10.41 4.04 13.49
N LEU A 224 11.08 3.24 14.30
CA LEU A 224 10.77 1.84 14.54
C LEU A 224 9.79 1.62 15.71
N ALA A 225 9.45 2.67 16.45
CA ALA A 225 8.53 2.57 17.60
C ALA A 225 7.19 1.90 17.26
N PRO A 226 6.54 2.18 16.10
CA PRO A 226 5.30 1.52 15.74
C PRO A 226 5.42 -0.01 15.60
N LEU A 227 6.61 -0.54 15.23
CA LEU A 227 6.83 -1.98 15.14
C LEU A 227 6.70 -2.68 16.49
N GLY A 228 6.80 -1.96 17.61
CA GLY A 228 6.52 -2.48 18.95
C GLY A 228 5.09 -3.03 19.12
N LEU A 229 4.12 -2.58 18.31
CA LEU A 229 2.76 -3.10 18.29
C LEU A 229 2.67 -4.55 17.77
N LEU A 230 3.66 -5.01 17.01
CA LEU A 230 3.75 -6.39 16.52
C LEU A 230 4.03 -7.41 17.65
N ARG A 231 4.34 -6.96 18.88
CA ARG A 231 4.40 -7.83 20.05
C ARG A 231 3.04 -8.46 20.37
N SER A 232 1.95 -7.84 19.91
CA SER A 232 0.63 -8.42 20.03
C SER A 232 0.43 -9.53 18.99
N PRO A 233 0.07 -10.77 19.42
CA PRO A 233 -0.05 -11.92 18.52
C PRO A 233 -1.12 -11.74 17.43
N ASN A 234 -2.23 -11.04 17.73
CA ASN A 234 -3.27 -10.79 16.75
C ASN A 234 -2.82 -9.79 15.66
N ILE A 235 -2.08 -8.73 16.04
CA ILE A 235 -1.54 -7.77 15.07
C ILE A 235 -0.47 -8.45 14.22
N LEU A 236 0.40 -9.25 14.81
CA LEU A 236 1.41 -10.02 14.08
C LEU A 236 0.77 -11.02 13.12
N ALA A 237 -0.21 -11.80 13.60
CA ALA A 237 -0.94 -12.77 12.76
C ALA A 237 -1.59 -12.08 11.56
N MET A 238 -2.29 -10.97 11.78
CA MET A 238 -2.90 -10.20 10.68
C MET A 238 -1.86 -9.59 9.75
N SER A 239 -0.72 -9.14 10.27
CA SER A 239 0.38 -8.65 9.43
C SER A 239 0.93 -9.76 8.52
N LEU A 240 1.05 -11.00 9.02
CA LEU A 240 1.46 -12.16 8.22
C LEU A 240 0.40 -12.53 7.17
N VAL A 241 -0.89 -12.55 7.53
CA VAL A 241 -1.98 -12.74 6.55
C VAL A 241 -1.87 -11.74 5.40
N GLY A 242 -1.73 -10.45 5.74
CA GLY A 242 -1.54 -9.41 4.73
C GLY A 242 -0.25 -9.56 3.92
N THR A 243 0.84 -10.05 4.52
CA THR A 243 2.11 -10.33 3.84
C THR A 243 1.93 -11.44 2.80
N PHE A 244 1.33 -12.56 3.17
CA PHE A 244 1.13 -13.68 2.24
C PHE A 244 0.15 -13.33 1.11
N THR A 245 -0.89 -12.55 1.41
CA THR A 245 -1.80 -12.02 0.39
C THR A 245 -1.09 -11.07 -0.59
N LEU A 246 -0.24 -10.20 -0.08
CA LEU A 246 0.51 -9.27 -0.91
C LEU A 246 1.61 -9.99 -1.71
N LEU A 247 2.24 -11.02 -1.15
CA LEU A 247 3.18 -11.89 -1.85
C LEU A 247 2.51 -12.61 -3.03
N ALA A 248 1.27 -13.07 -2.86
CA ALA A 248 0.45 -13.66 -3.92
C ALA A 248 0.20 -12.70 -5.10
N ASN A 249 0.17 -11.41 -4.84
CA ASN A 249 0.10 -10.41 -5.91
C ASN A 249 1.48 -10.17 -6.55
N PHE A 250 2.54 -10.04 -5.76
CA PHE A 250 3.87 -9.77 -6.30
C PHE A 250 4.43 -10.93 -7.13
N VAL A 251 4.10 -12.19 -6.79
CA VAL A 251 4.55 -13.36 -7.57
C VAL A 251 3.96 -13.35 -9.00
N LEU A 252 2.78 -12.75 -9.18
CA LEU A 252 2.17 -12.59 -10.50
C LEU A 252 2.67 -11.33 -11.23
N MET A 253 2.93 -10.25 -10.48
CA MET A 253 3.26 -8.94 -11.05
C MET A 253 4.71 -8.80 -11.49
N ILE A 254 5.67 -9.20 -10.64
CA ILE A 254 7.10 -8.99 -10.90
C ILE A 254 7.57 -9.74 -12.15
N PRO A 255 7.24 -11.04 -12.32
CA PRO A 255 7.72 -11.81 -13.48
C PRO A 255 6.80 -11.73 -14.69
N LEU A 256 5.78 -10.87 -14.71
CA LEU A 256 4.74 -10.86 -15.75
C LEU A 256 5.32 -10.81 -17.16
N ALA A 257 6.41 -10.07 -17.38
CA ALA A 257 7.12 -10.04 -18.66
C ALA A 257 7.75 -11.40 -19.02
N TYR A 258 8.23 -12.14 -18.03
CA TYR A 258 8.89 -13.44 -18.20
C TYR A 258 7.94 -14.63 -18.14
N THR A 259 6.75 -14.47 -17.60
CA THR A 259 5.68 -15.46 -17.57
C THR A 259 4.73 -15.24 -18.74
N ILE A 260 3.77 -14.35 -18.59
CA ILE A 260 2.75 -14.05 -19.62
C ILE A 260 3.40 -13.55 -20.91
N GLY A 261 4.38 -12.65 -20.83
CA GLY A 261 5.06 -12.10 -22.02
C GLY A 261 5.68 -13.18 -22.88
N LEU A 262 6.55 -14.01 -22.31
CA LEU A 262 7.25 -15.07 -23.06
C LEU A 262 6.30 -16.20 -23.49
N THR A 263 5.43 -16.68 -22.59
CA THR A 263 4.55 -17.82 -22.87
C THR A 263 3.57 -17.54 -24.01
N TYR A 264 3.06 -16.30 -24.11
CA TYR A 264 2.08 -15.91 -25.12
C TYR A 264 2.68 -15.09 -26.28
N GLY A 265 4.01 -14.97 -26.33
CA GLY A 265 4.72 -14.27 -27.42
C GLY A 265 4.44 -12.77 -27.49
N ILE A 266 4.18 -12.13 -26.35
CA ILE A 266 3.92 -10.69 -26.26
C ILE A 266 5.28 -9.97 -26.17
N THR A 267 5.74 -9.43 -27.29
CA THR A 267 6.99 -8.65 -27.37
C THR A 267 6.75 -7.15 -27.25
N ASN A 268 5.51 -6.71 -27.47
CA ASN A 268 5.15 -5.29 -27.36
C ASN A 268 4.95 -4.89 -25.90
N GLU A 269 5.79 -4.01 -25.40
CA GLU A 269 5.77 -3.55 -23.99
C GLU A 269 4.47 -2.82 -23.62
N ALA A 270 3.83 -2.14 -24.59
CA ALA A 270 2.54 -1.46 -24.36
C ALA A 270 1.43 -2.49 -24.08
N VAL A 271 1.41 -3.62 -24.83
CA VAL A 271 0.47 -4.71 -24.58
C VAL A 271 0.78 -5.40 -23.27
N LEU A 272 2.07 -5.58 -22.96
CA LEU A 272 2.50 -6.14 -21.68
C LEU A 272 2.06 -5.24 -20.51
N GLY A 273 2.24 -3.92 -20.63
CA GLY A 273 1.75 -2.95 -19.66
C GLY A 273 0.22 -3.00 -19.49
N ALA A 274 -0.54 -3.22 -20.59
CA ALA A 274 -1.99 -3.38 -20.53
C ALA A 274 -2.44 -4.62 -19.74
N CYS A 275 -1.62 -5.68 -19.68
CA CYS A 275 -1.91 -6.87 -18.88
C CYS A 275 -1.96 -6.59 -17.36
N PHE A 276 -1.48 -5.43 -16.89
CA PHE A 276 -1.63 -5.02 -15.48
C PHE A 276 -2.99 -4.36 -15.17
N LEU A 277 -3.74 -3.90 -16.18
CA LEU A 277 -5.03 -3.24 -15.97
C LEU A 277 -6.07 -4.12 -15.24
N PRO A 278 -6.20 -5.43 -15.54
CA PRO A 278 -7.14 -6.29 -14.84
C PRO A 278 -6.94 -6.32 -13.32
N VAL A 279 -5.69 -6.41 -12.85
CA VAL A 279 -5.41 -6.35 -11.40
C VAL A 279 -5.90 -5.04 -10.80
N GLY A 280 -5.67 -3.94 -11.47
CA GLY A 280 -6.11 -2.65 -11.00
C GLY A 280 -7.61 -2.48 -10.96
N LEU A 281 -8.31 -2.92 -11.97
CA LEU A 281 -9.77 -2.98 -11.96
C LEU A 281 -10.25 -3.86 -10.81
N GLY A 282 -9.59 -5.03 -10.59
CA GLY A 282 -9.86 -5.90 -9.45
C GLY A 282 -9.65 -5.19 -8.11
N ASN A 283 -8.58 -4.40 -7.97
CA ASN A 283 -8.30 -3.63 -6.75
C ASN A 283 -9.41 -2.60 -6.45
N ILE A 284 -9.91 -1.89 -7.46
CA ILE A 284 -10.99 -0.92 -7.30
C ILE A 284 -12.28 -1.62 -6.87
N VAL A 285 -12.65 -2.70 -7.57
CA VAL A 285 -13.85 -3.49 -7.28
C VAL A 285 -13.76 -4.12 -5.89
N GLY A 286 -12.62 -4.73 -5.57
CA GLY A 286 -12.37 -5.37 -4.27
C GLY A 286 -12.46 -4.39 -3.11
N GLY A 287 -11.88 -3.19 -3.23
CA GLY A 287 -11.97 -2.13 -2.22
C GLY A 287 -13.39 -1.64 -1.99
N ALA A 288 -14.14 -1.40 -3.08
CA ALA A 288 -15.54 -0.94 -3.00
C ALA A 288 -16.48 -1.99 -2.36
N ILE A 289 -16.25 -3.27 -2.65
CA ILE A 289 -17.06 -4.38 -2.13
C ILE A 289 -16.68 -4.70 -0.67
N ALA A 290 -15.39 -4.67 -0.34
CA ALA A 290 -14.87 -5.05 0.96
C ALA A 290 -15.48 -4.26 2.11
N GLY A 291 -15.60 -2.93 1.97
CA GLY A 291 -16.22 -2.09 2.98
C GLY A 291 -17.67 -2.49 3.25
N ARG A 292 -18.47 -2.66 2.19
CA ARG A 292 -19.90 -3.03 2.31
C ARG A 292 -20.10 -4.41 2.94
N ILE A 293 -19.31 -5.41 2.50
CA ILE A 293 -19.38 -6.77 3.06
C ILE A 293 -18.92 -6.77 4.52
N SER A 294 -17.86 -6.04 4.85
CA SER A 294 -17.35 -5.90 6.20
C SER A 294 -18.41 -5.37 7.16
N ASP A 295 -19.05 -4.25 6.81
CA ASP A 295 -20.07 -3.63 7.66
C ASP A 295 -21.35 -4.49 7.77
N ALA A 296 -21.75 -5.14 6.67
CA ALA A 296 -22.87 -6.08 6.68
C ALA A 296 -22.59 -7.29 7.60
N THR A 297 -21.35 -7.82 7.56
CA THR A 297 -20.93 -8.94 8.39
C THR A 297 -20.93 -8.57 9.88
N VAL A 298 -20.36 -7.40 10.22
CA VAL A 298 -20.37 -6.91 11.62
C VAL A 298 -21.79 -6.75 12.14
N ARG A 299 -22.70 -6.13 11.36
CA ARG A 299 -24.10 -5.96 11.76
C ARG A 299 -24.79 -7.32 11.97
N ALA A 300 -24.62 -8.26 11.03
CA ALA A 300 -25.22 -9.60 11.11
C ALA A 300 -24.77 -10.38 12.35
N TRP A 301 -23.46 -10.32 12.68
CA TRP A 301 -22.92 -11.00 13.86
C TRP A 301 -23.29 -10.29 15.17
N ARG A 302 -23.34 -8.96 15.20
CA ARG A 302 -23.84 -8.21 16.35
C ARG A 302 -25.28 -8.57 16.69
N THR A 303 -26.15 -8.73 15.66
CA THR A 303 -27.53 -9.19 15.87
C THR A 303 -27.57 -10.61 16.42
N LYS A 304 -26.73 -11.53 15.91
CA LYS A 304 -26.63 -12.92 16.43
C LYS A 304 -26.15 -12.97 17.87
N ARG A 305 -25.31 -12.03 18.32
CA ARG A 305 -24.78 -11.92 19.69
C ARG A 305 -25.63 -11.04 20.60
N LYS A 306 -26.88 -10.75 20.23
CA LYS A 306 -27.82 -9.96 21.04
C LYS A 306 -27.30 -8.53 21.35
N GLY A 307 -26.55 -7.94 20.44
CA GLY A 307 -26.02 -6.57 20.57
C GLY A 307 -24.53 -6.47 20.98
N GLU A 308 -23.92 -7.58 21.41
CA GLU A 308 -22.49 -7.58 21.78
C GLU A 308 -21.62 -7.38 20.52
N TRP A 309 -20.69 -6.41 20.62
CA TRP A 309 -19.74 -6.10 19.54
C TRP A 309 -18.42 -6.81 19.78
N VAL A 310 -17.93 -7.54 18.77
CA VAL A 310 -16.66 -8.26 18.81
C VAL A 310 -15.87 -7.87 17.56
N PRO A 311 -14.65 -7.28 17.70
CA PRO A 311 -13.86 -6.82 16.55
C PRO A 311 -13.53 -7.92 15.55
N GLU A 312 -13.31 -9.14 16.01
CA GLU A 312 -12.99 -10.31 15.19
C GLU A 312 -14.09 -10.71 14.21
N ASP A 313 -15.33 -10.33 14.45
CA ASP A 313 -16.42 -10.61 13.51
C ASP A 313 -16.23 -9.90 12.18
N ARG A 314 -15.52 -8.74 12.16
CA ARG A 314 -15.12 -8.07 10.93
C ARG A 314 -14.23 -8.94 10.05
N LEU A 315 -13.32 -9.70 10.65
CA LEU A 315 -12.38 -10.57 9.93
C LEU A 315 -13.06 -11.70 9.15
N ARG A 316 -14.29 -12.09 9.54
CA ARG A 316 -15.07 -13.10 8.79
C ARG A 316 -15.41 -12.66 7.37
N ALA A 317 -15.50 -11.36 7.13
CA ALA A 317 -15.78 -10.81 5.81
C ALA A 317 -14.69 -11.10 4.76
N MET A 318 -13.45 -11.35 5.20
CA MET A 318 -12.34 -11.65 4.27
C MET A 318 -12.09 -13.15 4.06
N LEU A 319 -12.90 -14.04 4.67
CA LEU A 319 -12.71 -15.50 4.55
C LEU A 319 -12.78 -15.98 3.10
N VAL A 320 -13.74 -15.48 2.32
CA VAL A 320 -13.89 -15.88 0.90
C VAL A 320 -12.67 -15.41 0.10
N SER A 321 -12.22 -14.20 0.31
CA SER A 321 -11.04 -13.64 -0.39
C SER A 321 -9.78 -14.44 -0.05
N SER A 322 -9.56 -14.77 1.23
CA SER A 322 -8.39 -15.51 1.69
C SER A 322 -8.43 -17.00 1.34
N ALA A 323 -9.61 -17.63 1.29
CA ALA A 323 -9.75 -19.06 1.03
C ALA A 323 -9.82 -19.40 -0.47
N VAL A 324 -10.39 -18.51 -1.28
CA VAL A 324 -10.76 -18.79 -2.67
C VAL A 324 -10.04 -17.83 -3.62
N LEU A 325 -10.32 -16.51 -3.51
CA LEU A 325 -9.88 -15.57 -4.54
C LEU A 325 -8.35 -15.48 -4.64
N VAL A 326 -7.65 -15.32 -3.53
CA VAL A 326 -6.18 -15.16 -3.53
C VAL A 326 -5.48 -16.46 -3.93
N PRO A 327 -5.65 -17.60 -3.24
CA PRO A 327 -4.87 -18.79 -3.58
C PRO A 327 -5.24 -19.39 -4.94
N LEU A 328 -6.53 -19.42 -5.32
CA LEU A 328 -6.93 -20.02 -6.60
C LEU A 328 -6.54 -19.14 -7.79
N SER A 329 -6.51 -17.82 -7.65
CA SER A 329 -6.03 -16.94 -8.72
C SER A 329 -4.55 -17.16 -9.01
N VAL A 330 -3.73 -17.38 -7.97
CA VAL A 330 -2.29 -17.65 -8.13
C VAL A 330 -2.08 -19.03 -8.75
N LEU A 331 -2.70 -20.07 -8.20
CA LEU A 331 -2.60 -21.44 -8.76
C LEU A 331 -3.12 -21.51 -10.19
N GLY A 332 -4.25 -20.85 -10.47
CA GLY A 332 -4.84 -20.79 -11.81
C GLY A 332 -3.91 -20.11 -12.81
N SER A 333 -3.29 -18.99 -12.44
CA SER A 333 -2.33 -18.29 -13.28
C SER A 333 -1.10 -19.17 -13.60
N GLY A 334 -0.50 -19.80 -12.58
CA GLY A 334 0.62 -20.71 -12.75
C GLY A 334 0.29 -21.90 -13.64
N ALA A 335 -0.87 -22.52 -13.45
CA ALA A 335 -1.33 -23.64 -14.26
C ALA A 335 -1.59 -23.23 -15.72
N LEU A 336 -2.27 -22.11 -15.94
CA LEU A 336 -2.53 -21.58 -17.28
C LEU A 336 -1.23 -21.22 -18.01
N THR A 337 -0.28 -20.60 -17.31
CA THR A 337 1.03 -20.25 -17.90
C THR A 337 1.82 -21.48 -18.27
N GLN A 338 1.70 -22.60 -17.54
CA GLN A 338 2.46 -23.81 -17.80
C GLN A 338 1.81 -24.75 -18.82
N PHE A 339 0.46 -24.88 -18.81
CA PHE A 339 -0.24 -25.89 -19.58
C PHE A 339 -1.06 -25.36 -20.75
N THR A 340 -1.26 -24.04 -20.85
CA THR A 340 -2.18 -23.48 -21.85
C THR A 340 -1.46 -22.42 -22.69
N SER A 341 -1.53 -22.59 -24.02
CA SER A 341 -1.00 -21.64 -24.98
C SER A 341 -2.10 -20.86 -25.72
N GLY A 342 -1.73 -19.77 -26.36
CA GLY A 342 -2.62 -19.00 -27.22
C GLY A 342 -3.60 -18.08 -26.45
N ARG A 343 -4.62 -17.59 -27.17
CA ARG A 343 -5.52 -16.53 -26.67
C ARG A 343 -6.35 -16.94 -25.45
N LEU A 344 -6.74 -18.20 -25.35
CA LEU A 344 -7.54 -18.69 -24.21
C LEU A 344 -6.72 -18.70 -22.92
N GLY A 345 -5.45 -19.12 -22.98
CA GLY A 345 -4.56 -19.08 -21.83
C GLY A 345 -4.29 -17.65 -21.35
N LEU A 346 -4.07 -16.72 -22.30
CA LEU A 346 -3.92 -15.31 -21.96
C LEU A 346 -5.18 -14.75 -21.29
N ALA A 347 -6.37 -14.97 -21.86
CA ALA A 347 -7.62 -14.51 -21.29
C ALA A 347 -7.85 -15.06 -19.87
N GLY A 348 -7.57 -16.35 -19.66
CA GLY A 348 -7.64 -16.98 -18.34
C GLY A 348 -6.68 -16.35 -17.32
N ASN A 349 -5.44 -16.05 -17.73
CA ASN A 349 -4.47 -15.34 -16.88
C ASN A 349 -4.96 -13.93 -16.49
N LEU A 350 -5.51 -13.16 -17.43
CA LEU A 350 -6.06 -11.83 -17.17
C LEU A 350 -7.23 -11.89 -16.18
N ILE A 351 -8.06 -12.93 -16.26
CA ILE A 351 -9.15 -13.19 -15.31
C ILE A 351 -8.56 -13.52 -13.90
N CYS A 352 -7.53 -14.37 -13.85
CA CYS A 352 -6.84 -14.67 -12.59
C CYS A 352 -6.25 -13.40 -11.96
N LEU A 353 -5.62 -12.54 -12.74
CA LEU A 353 -5.08 -11.27 -12.30
C LEU A 353 -6.17 -10.35 -11.74
N PHE A 354 -7.33 -10.28 -12.38
CA PHE A 354 -8.48 -9.51 -11.89
C PHE A 354 -8.96 -10.02 -10.52
N PHE A 355 -9.19 -11.32 -10.38
CA PHE A 355 -9.64 -11.90 -9.10
C PHE A 355 -8.58 -11.82 -8.01
N ASN A 356 -7.30 -11.89 -8.36
CA ASN A 356 -6.20 -11.63 -7.43
C ASN A 356 -6.29 -10.20 -6.86
N GLY A 357 -6.50 -9.20 -7.71
CA GLY A 357 -6.71 -7.81 -7.30
C GLY A 357 -7.92 -7.64 -6.38
N VAL A 358 -9.06 -8.24 -6.72
CA VAL A 358 -10.27 -8.23 -5.85
C VAL A 358 -9.95 -8.83 -4.48
N GLY A 359 -9.29 -9.98 -4.45
CA GLY A 359 -8.91 -10.68 -3.22
C GLY A 359 -7.94 -9.86 -2.36
N LEU A 360 -6.88 -9.32 -2.98
CA LEU A 360 -5.86 -8.51 -2.34
C LEU A 360 -6.46 -7.32 -1.58
N THR A 361 -7.17 -6.46 -2.30
CA THR A 361 -7.73 -5.23 -1.71
C THR A 361 -8.81 -5.54 -0.69
N SER A 362 -9.61 -6.59 -0.88
CA SER A 362 -10.60 -7.01 0.12
C SER A 362 -9.91 -7.38 1.45
N VAL A 363 -8.87 -8.21 1.41
CA VAL A 363 -8.12 -8.61 2.62
C VAL A 363 -7.48 -7.41 3.29
N LEU A 364 -6.74 -6.56 2.52
CA LEU A 364 -6.01 -5.43 3.09
C LEU A 364 -6.92 -4.35 3.69
N THR A 365 -8.07 -4.10 3.08
CA THR A 365 -9.05 -3.11 3.56
C THR A 365 -9.68 -3.56 4.89
N ILE A 366 -10.15 -4.81 4.95
CA ILE A 366 -10.79 -5.36 6.15
C ILE A 366 -9.77 -5.46 7.30
N MET A 367 -8.56 -5.88 7.00
CA MET A 367 -7.47 -5.97 7.97
C MET A 367 -7.10 -4.59 8.55
N SER A 368 -7.05 -3.56 7.71
CA SER A 368 -6.79 -2.19 8.16
C SER A 368 -7.91 -1.67 9.06
N ALA A 369 -9.17 -1.96 8.70
CA ALA A 369 -10.32 -1.60 9.53
C ALA A 369 -10.30 -2.33 10.88
N TYR A 370 -9.94 -3.62 10.92
CA TYR A 370 -9.77 -4.36 12.17
C TYR A 370 -8.68 -3.75 13.07
N ALA A 371 -7.54 -3.36 12.49
CA ALA A 371 -6.46 -2.71 13.24
C ALA A 371 -6.91 -1.38 13.87
N VAL A 372 -7.74 -0.62 13.17
CA VAL A 372 -8.37 0.61 13.70
C VAL A 372 -9.35 0.30 14.81
N ASP A 373 -10.19 -0.74 14.65
CA ASP A 373 -11.21 -1.13 15.66
C ASP A 373 -10.60 -1.54 17.01
N ILE A 374 -9.42 -2.16 17.02
CA ILE A 374 -8.77 -2.63 18.25
C ILE A 374 -7.84 -1.58 18.89
N LEU A 375 -7.35 -0.60 18.13
CA LEU A 375 -6.39 0.40 18.58
C LEU A 375 -6.85 1.81 18.18
N HIS A 376 -8.04 2.25 18.65
CA HIS A 376 -8.61 3.54 18.27
C HIS A 376 -7.64 4.72 18.49
N ALA A 377 -7.06 4.83 19.68
CA ALA A 377 -6.15 5.91 20.04
C ALA A 377 -4.81 5.87 19.29
N ARG A 378 -4.40 4.70 18.75
CA ARG A 378 -3.13 4.48 18.04
C ARG A 378 -3.33 3.87 16.66
N SER A 379 -4.49 4.10 16.06
CA SER A 379 -4.89 3.48 14.80
C SER A 379 -3.91 3.75 13.64
N ALA A 380 -3.42 4.99 13.53
CA ALA A 380 -2.43 5.35 12.50
C ALA A 380 -1.10 4.60 12.67
N GLU A 381 -0.64 4.44 13.92
CA GLU A 381 0.57 3.66 14.23
C GLU A 381 0.37 2.19 13.90
N ALA A 382 -0.78 1.60 14.21
CA ALA A 382 -1.08 0.20 13.93
C ALA A 382 -1.10 -0.08 12.43
N VAL A 383 -1.76 0.76 11.65
CA VAL A 383 -1.78 0.64 10.18
C VAL A 383 -0.39 0.82 9.59
N SER A 384 0.37 1.79 10.07
CA SER A 384 1.76 2.02 9.63
C SER A 384 2.67 0.85 9.97
N ALA A 385 2.60 0.32 11.20
CA ALA A 385 3.39 -0.82 11.65
C ALA A 385 3.14 -2.07 10.79
N THR A 386 1.86 -2.42 10.57
CA THR A 386 1.49 -3.57 9.75
C THR A 386 1.91 -3.40 8.29
N LYS A 387 1.76 -2.20 7.72
CA LYS A 387 2.18 -1.90 6.35
C LYS A 387 3.70 -2.02 6.19
N SER A 388 4.46 -1.45 7.10
CA SER A 388 5.93 -1.45 7.05
C SER A 388 6.49 -2.86 7.26
N PHE A 389 5.96 -3.61 8.23
CA PHE A 389 6.35 -5.01 8.44
C PHE A 389 6.14 -5.87 7.17
N ARG A 390 4.98 -5.76 6.54
CA ARG A 390 4.70 -6.46 5.27
C ARG A 390 5.71 -6.09 4.20
N SER A 391 5.97 -4.79 4.02
CA SER A 391 6.89 -4.31 2.98
C SER A 391 8.33 -4.77 3.24
N LEU A 392 8.78 -4.85 4.51
CA LEU A 392 10.09 -5.38 4.86
C LEU A 392 10.23 -6.87 4.47
N ILE A 393 9.24 -7.70 4.81
CA ILE A 393 9.28 -9.12 4.47
C ILE A 393 9.19 -9.31 2.95
N ILE A 394 8.28 -8.59 2.29
CA ILE A 394 8.11 -8.67 0.83
C ILE A 394 9.37 -8.23 0.10
N SER A 395 10.06 -7.18 0.57
CA SER A 395 11.31 -6.76 -0.06
C SER A 395 12.37 -7.88 -0.07
N ALA A 396 12.44 -8.67 1.00
CA ALA A 396 13.35 -9.81 1.06
C ALA A 396 12.90 -10.98 0.15
N ILE A 397 11.62 -11.36 0.23
CA ILE A 397 11.10 -12.52 -0.53
C ILE A 397 11.01 -12.22 -2.02
N SER A 398 10.69 -10.98 -2.41
CA SER A 398 10.55 -10.59 -3.82
C SER A 398 11.85 -10.76 -4.63
N THR A 399 13.01 -10.76 -3.96
CA THR A 399 14.31 -11.04 -4.60
C THR A 399 14.38 -12.45 -5.17
N LEU A 400 13.64 -13.38 -4.58
CA LEU A 400 13.66 -14.80 -4.93
C LEU A 400 12.62 -15.17 -5.99
N ILE A 401 11.64 -14.32 -6.28
CA ILE A 401 10.51 -14.65 -7.16
C ILE A 401 11.00 -15.02 -8.56
N LEU A 402 11.73 -14.13 -9.22
CA LEU A 402 12.16 -14.36 -10.60
C LEU A 402 13.19 -15.50 -10.72
N PRO A 403 14.20 -15.61 -9.84
CA PRO A 403 15.08 -16.79 -9.80
C PRO A 403 14.32 -18.12 -9.60
N SER A 404 13.31 -18.15 -8.72
CA SER A 404 12.50 -19.34 -8.49
C SER A 404 11.73 -19.76 -9.76
N ILE A 405 11.11 -18.81 -10.46
CA ILE A 405 10.38 -19.10 -11.69
C ILE A 405 11.33 -19.66 -12.78
N GLN A 406 12.55 -19.14 -12.87
CA GLN A 406 13.53 -19.61 -13.84
C GLN A 406 14.08 -21.01 -13.49
N SER A 407 14.17 -21.37 -12.20
CA SER A 407 14.74 -22.63 -11.76
C SER A 407 13.73 -23.77 -11.65
N ILE A 408 12.54 -23.53 -11.09
CA ILE A 408 11.53 -24.55 -10.78
C ILE A 408 10.22 -24.37 -11.58
N GLY A 409 10.12 -23.29 -12.35
CA GLY A 409 8.96 -22.97 -13.18
C GLY A 409 7.86 -22.19 -12.47
N PRO A 410 6.90 -21.59 -13.26
CA PRO A 410 5.86 -20.73 -12.73
C PRO A 410 4.88 -21.47 -11.82
N LEU A 411 4.39 -22.65 -12.19
CA LEU A 411 3.40 -23.39 -11.40
C LEU A 411 3.94 -23.80 -10.01
N ALA A 412 5.20 -24.24 -9.92
CA ALA A 412 5.79 -24.63 -8.66
C ALA A 412 6.00 -23.42 -7.74
N THR A 413 6.46 -22.29 -8.30
CA THR A 413 6.65 -21.03 -7.55
C THR A 413 5.30 -20.50 -7.06
N ASP A 414 4.30 -20.44 -7.91
CA ASP A 414 2.94 -19.99 -7.59
C ASP A 414 2.28 -20.95 -6.58
N GLY A 415 2.54 -22.25 -6.71
CA GLY A 415 2.10 -23.26 -5.75
C GLY A 415 2.65 -23.04 -4.34
N MET A 416 3.94 -22.74 -4.20
CA MET A 416 4.52 -22.40 -2.88
C MET A 416 3.87 -21.17 -2.27
N VAL A 417 3.61 -20.15 -3.07
CA VAL A 417 2.95 -18.94 -2.60
C VAL A 417 1.48 -19.18 -2.22
N ALA A 418 0.78 -20.04 -2.95
CA ALA A 418 -0.57 -20.45 -2.60
C ALA A 418 -0.62 -21.21 -1.27
N VAL A 419 0.37 -22.07 -0.99
CA VAL A 419 0.52 -22.73 0.32
C VAL A 419 0.69 -21.69 1.43
N LEU A 420 1.54 -20.67 1.24
CA LEU A 420 1.68 -19.57 2.19
C LEU A 420 0.37 -18.80 2.38
N ALA A 421 -0.41 -18.58 1.32
CA ALA A 421 -1.72 -17.96 1.43
C ALA A 421 -2.70 -18.81 2.27
N TYR A 422 -2.68 -20.14 2.15
CA TYR A 422 -3.45 -21.04 3.00
C TYR A 422 -2.96 -21.10 4.46
N ILE A 423 -1.65 -20.98 4.70
CA ILE A 423 -1.12 -20.76 6.06
C ILE A 423 -1.69 -19.45 6.63
N GLY A 424 -1.73 -18.39 5.82
CA GLY A 424 -2.40 -17.13 6.18
C GLY A 424 -3.87 -17.31 6.55
N LEU A 425 -4.63 -18.11 5.78
CA LEU A 425 -6.00 -18.48 6.13
C LEU A 425 -6.08 -19.19 7.48
N GLY A 426 -5.15 -20.09 7.78
CA GLY A 426 -5.07 -20.75 9.09
C GLY A 426 -4.87 -19.73 10.22
N LEU A 427 -3.94 -18.79 10.06
CA LEU A 427 -3.73 -17.69 11.03
C LEU A 427 -4.98 -16.82 11.19
N LEU A 428 -5.68 -16.52 10.11
CA LEU A 428 -6.93 -15.79 10.13
C LEU A 428 -8.00 -16.52 10.97
N LEU A 429 -8.19 -17.81 10.74
CA LEU A 429 -9.16 -18.64 11.49
C LEU A 429 -8.81 -18.70 12.99
N VAL A 430 -7.52 -18.85 13.32
CA VAL A 430 -7.01 -18.80 14.69
C VAL A 430 -7.32 -17.45 15.34
N THR A 431 -7.08 -16.34 14.63
CA THR A 431 -7.39 -15.01 15.15
C THR A 431 -8.88 -14.78 15.34
N ILE A 432 -9.74 -15.24 14.41
CA ILE A 432 -11.21 -15.16 14.57
C ILE A 432 -11.68 -15.93 15.81
N ARG A 433 -11.06 -17.07 16.13
CA ARG A 433 -11.49 -17.93 17.24
C ARG A 433 -10.88 -17.55 18.59
N TYR A 434 -9.66 -17.08 18.61
CA TYR A 434 -8.88 -16.83 19.83
C TYR A 434 -8.42 -15.37 19.98
N GLY A 435 -8.97 -14.44 19.21
CA GLY A 435 -8.56 -13.03 19.21
C GLY A 435 -8.59 -12.37 20.57
N ASP A 436 -9.63 -12.63 21.38
CA ASP A 436 -9.74 -12.12 22.76
C ASP A 436 -8.58 -12.58 23.65
N ARG A 437 -8.20 -13.86 23.56
CA ARG A 437 -7.05 -14.41 24.32
C ARG A 437 -5.72 -13.84 23.84
N MET A 438 -5.59 -13.62 22.52
CA MET A 438 -4.40 -13.01 21.94
C MET A 438 -4.21 -11.57 22.40
N ARG A 439 -5.29 -10.79 22.51
CA ARG A 439 -5.24 -9.42 23.06
C ARG A 439 -4.91 -9.41 24.54
N ALA A 440 -5.48 -10.32 25.32
CA ALA A 440 -5.23 -10.45 26.76
C ALA A 440 -3.78 -10.84 27.08
N TRP A 441 -3.08 -11.52 26.15
CA TRP A 441 -1.71 -11.98 26.38
C TRP A 441 -0.67 -10.86 26.29
N ALA A 442 -0.87 -9.86 25.45
CA ALA A 442 0.05 -8.71 25.30
C ALA A 442 -0.76 -7.43 25.21
N ASP A 443 -0.80 -6.68 26.29
CA ASP A 443 -1.41 -5.35 26.30
C ASP A 443 -0.47 -4.35 25.59
N VAL A 444 -0.93 -3.85 24.44
CA VAL A 444 -0.24 -2.83 23.65
C VAL A 444 -1.02 -1.51 23.64
N GLY A 445 -1.93 -1.33 24.63
CA GLY A 445 -2.81 -0.18 24.76
C GLY A 445 -4.08 -0.31 23.91
N TYR A 446 -4.75 -1.44 24.03
CA TYR A 446 -6.06 -1.65 23.39
C TYR A 446 -7.11 -0.71 23.98
N THR A 447 -7.92 -0.13 23.11
CA THR A 447 -9.04 0.78 23.49
C THR A 447 -10.35 0.00 23.73
N ILE A 448 -10.29 -1.32 23.82
CA ILE A 448 -11.46 -2.17 24.08
C ILE A 448 -11.58 -2.32 25.59
N GLY A 449 -12.19 -1.37 26.24
CA GLY A 449 -12.22 -1.37 27.68
C GLY A 449 -13.44 -0.84 28.39
N ASP A 450 -14.50 -0.48 27.68
CA ASP A 450 -15.74 -0.14 28.36
C ASP A 450 -16.89 -1.03 27.92
N LYS A 451 -17.21 -1.97 28.80
CA LYS A 451 -18.49 -2.67 28.80
C LYS A 451 -19.60 -1.64 28.98
N HIS A 452 -20.32 -1.37 27.91
CA HIS A 452 -21.65 -0.75 27.97
C HIS A 452 -22.70 -1.71 27.43
#